data_0df1961ff6b147a06b61d67fc7932f0c
#
_entry.id   0df1961ff6b147a06b61d67fc7932f0c
#
_cell.length_a   1.000
_cell.length_b   1.000
_cell.length_c   1.000
_cell.angle_alpha   90.00
_cell.angle_beta   90.00
_cell.angle_gamma   90.00
#
_symmetry.space_group_name_H-M   'P 1'
#
loop_
_entity.id
_entity.type
_entity.pdbx_description
1 polymer ?
#
loop_
_entity_poly.entity_id
_entity_poly.type
_entity_poly.pdbx_seq_one_letter_code
_entity_poly.pdbx_strand_id
1 'polypeptide(L)'
;MADSLVIVVFGVEKISLKSPYPVPQFETSALDCRCYKTDDDLNRVLAKERPVAIVSIGESHEKFPNLVQAPSFIRQMWTHFKPDENPDVIGSNAFHCFLCNAMEFGRPVPLVSVITTSYKTGDKILRPFHSLLAQTHADWEWVVLDDSDDGDETFDRLSEIAKMDYRVRVYKESRHSGSIGNVKRTAFDLARGDFLVELDHDDQLTPQCLEWLVSGYAQHPEVGFIYTDFAECYEGGAPVKYEPGWGLGYGTYREEMHNGMKYSVVNCPHINAKTIRHIVAAPNHVRSWRTQVYRTIGGHGPKIHVADDYELMVRTFLATRMGHIPKMAYVQYRNKDGNTSQTRNQEIQRLVRYLSIQYDGRIHERLLELDVDDFVWNPSQQPSFFRLGMQKQSTESHCTVTIEV
;
A
#
# COMPACT_ATOMS: atom_id res chain seq x y z
N MET A 1 -12.29 11.61 -18.20
CA MET A 1 -12.83 10.29 -18.62
C MET A 1 -12.20 9.99 -19.96
N ALA A 2 -11.76 8.78 -20.22
CA ALA A 2 -11.19 8.44 -21.53
C ALA A 2 -12.29 8.56 -22.60
N ASP A 3 -12.01 9.32 -23.66
CA ASP A 3 -12.97 9.57 -24.74
C ASP A 3 -13.13 8.35 -25.69
N SER A 4 -12.39 7.24 -25.45
CA SER A 4 -12.44 6.01 -26.25
C SER A 4 -11.97 4.80 -25.44
N LEU A 5 -12.37 3.59 -25.86
CA LEU A 5 -11.84 2.33 -25.35
C LEU A 5 -10.52 2.01 -26.08
N VAL A 6 -9.41 2.28 -25.44
CA VAL A 6 -8.08 2.03 -26.02
C VAL A 6 -7.72 0.55 -25.89
N ILE A 7 -7.44 -0.09 -27.04
CA ILE A 7 -6.90 -1.44 -27.12
C ILE A 7 -5.45 -1.36 -27.62
N VAL A 8 -4.52 -1.90 -26.87
CA VAL A 8 -3.13 -2.04 -27.33
C VAL A 8 -3.01 -3.36 -28.11
N VAL A 9 -2.48 -3.29 -29.32
CA VAL A 9 -2.31 -4.45 -30.19
C VAL A 9 -0.83 -4.60 -30.57
N PHE A 10 -0.25 -5.74 -30.21
CA PHE A 10 1.12 -6.11 -30.55
C PHE A 10 1.17 -7.08 -31.75
N GLY A 11 2.24 -7.05 -32.53
CA GLY A 11 2.48 -7.95 -33.66
C GLY A 11 2.03 -7.44 -35.02
N VAL A 12 1.40 -6.26 -35.08
CA VAL A 12 0.91 -5.65 -36.32
C VAL A 12 1.22 -4.15 -36.36
N GLU A 13 1.30 -3.61 -37.59
CA GLU A 13 1.47 -2.14 -37.78
C GLU A 13 0.12 -1.40 -37.72
N LYS A 14 -0.94 -2.07 -38.14
CA LYS A 14 -2.27 -1.47 -38.19
C LYS A 14 -3.35 -2.56 -38.19
N ILE A 15 -4.40 -2.32 -37.43
CA ILE A 15 -5.64 -3.12 -37.44
C ILE A 15 -6.82 -2.22 -37.11
N SER A 16 -8.00 -2.60 -37.58
CA SER A 16 -9.27 -1.97 -37.20
C SER A 16 -10.16 -3.04 -36.57
N LEU A 17 -10.50 -2.84 -35.30
CA LEU A 17 -11.34 -3.72 -34.52
C LEU A 17 -12.68 -3.05 -34.20
N LYS A 18 -13.74 -3.84 -34.05
CA LYS A 18 -15.06 -3.37 -33.65
C LYS A 18 -15.59 -4.14 -32.45
N SER A 19 -16.25 -3.44 -31.55
CA SER A 19 -17.04 -4.03 -30.49
C SER A 19 -18.29 -4.71 -31.07
N PRO A 20 -18.73 -5.86 -30.54
CA PRO A 20 -19.97 -6.52 -30.95
C PRO A 20 -21.24 -5.69 -30.63
N TYR A 21 -21.11 -4.73 -29.72
CA TYR A 21 -22.18 -3.82 -29.31
C TYR A 21 -21.71 -2.36 -29.38
N PRO A 22 -22.61 -1.41 -29.69
CA PRO A 22 -22.30 0.00 -29.51
C PRO A 22 -21.90 0.27 -28.08
N VAL A 23 -20.79 0.99 -27.87
CA VAL A 23 -20.38 1.41 -26.54
C VAL A 23 -21.27 2.61 -26.17
N PRO A 24 -22.18 2.51 -25.18
CA PRO A 24 -23.24 3.48 -24.96
C PRO A 24 -22.79 4.93 -24.78
N GLN A 25 -21.55 5.10 -24.28
CA GLN A 25 -20.97 6.42 -24.02
C GLN A 25 -20.31 7.07 -25.25
N PHE A 26 -20.04 6.28 -26.31
CA PHE A 26 -19.26 6.75 -27.45
C PHE A 26 -20.03 6.72 -28.80
N GLU A 27 -21.25 6.24 -28.78
CA GLU A 27 -22.12 6.11 -29.99
C GLU A 27 -21.44 5.40 -31.18
N THR A 28 -20.38 4.60 -30.90
CA THR A 28 -19.58 3.90 -31.90
C THR A 28 -19.27 2.48 -31.48
N SER A 29 -19.13 1.59 -32.45
CA SER A 29 -18.59 0.23 -32.22
C SER A 29 -17.08 0.14 -32.52
N ALA A 30 -16.45 1.22 -33.03
CA ALA A 30 -15.03 1.22 -33.31
C ALA A 30 -14.20 1.27 -32.01
N LEU A 31 -13.18 0.40 -31.92
CA LEU A 31 -12.21 0.36 -30.83
C LEU A 31 -10.98 1.20 -31.22
N ASP A 32 -10.45 1.96 -30.29
CA ASP A 32 -9.24 2.76 -30.52
C ASP A 32 -8.00 1.86 -30.41
N CYS A 33 -7.51 1.34 -31.54
CA CYS A 33 -6.42 0.40 -31.61
C CYS A 33 -5.07 1.12 -31.70
N ARG A 34 -4.19 0.90 -30.71
CA ARG A 34 -2.79 1.37 -30.65
C ARG A 34 -1.87 0.22 -30.97
N CYS A 35 -1.28 0.21 -32.18
CA CYS A 35 -0.54 -0.91 -32.72
C CYS A 35 0.97 -0.77 -32.51
N TYR A 36 1.63 -1.88 -32.14
CA TYR A 36 3.07 -2.00 -31.91
C TYR A 36 3.58 -3.31 -32.52
N LYS A 37 4.79 -3.32 -33.09
CA LYS A 37 5.39 -4.52 -33.72
C LYS A 37 5.81 -5.58 -32.73
N THR A 38 6.36 -5.14 -31.59
CA THR A 38 6.90 -6.01 -30.53
C THR A 38 6.42 -5.53 -29.17
N ASP A 39 6.65 -6.33 -28.12
CA ASP A 39 6.36 -5.98 -26.73
C ASP A 39 7.62 -5.55 -25.96
N ASP A 40 8.71 -5.18 -26.64
CA ASP A 40 10.00 -4.83 -26.00
C ASP A 40 9.86 -3.68 -24.97
N ASP A 41 9.04 -2.70 -25.26
CA ASP A 41 8.79 -1.54 -24.39
C ASP A 41 7.44 -1.67 -23.65
N LEU A 42 7.00 -2.88 -23.28
CA LEU A 42 5.67 -3.15 -22.72
C LEU A 42 5.28 -2.15 -21.60
N ASN A 43 6.14 -1.98 -20.61
CA ASN A 43 5.83 -1.12 -19.47
C ASN A 43 5.56 0.32 -19.89
N ARG A 44 6.37 0.85 -20.80
CA ARG A 44 6.23 2.21 -21.34
C ARG A 44 4.98 2.36 -22.19
N VAL A 45 4.69 1.37 -23.03
CA VAL A 45 3.47 1.34 -23.87
C VAL A 45 2.23 1.34 -22.99
N LEU A 46 2.16 0.45 -22.01
CA LEU A 46 1.02 0.36 -21.11
C LEU A 46 0.87 1.61 -20.23
N ALA A 47 1.98 2.20 -19.77
CA ALA A 47 1.96 3.45 -19.03
C ALA A 47 1.43 4.62 -19.85
N LYS A 48 1.79 4.70 -21.12
CA LYS A 48 1.34 5.75 -22.04
C LYS A 48 -0.11 5.58 -22.45
N GLU A 49 -0.46 4.40 -22.94
CA GLU A 49 -1.75 4.17 -23.61
C GLU A 49 -2.89 3.86 -22.62
N ARG A 50 -2.58 3.33 -21.41
CA ARG A 50 -3.57 2.95 -20.38
C ARG A 50 -4.71 2.12 -20.95
N PRO A 51 -4.44 0.99 -21.62
CA PRO A 51 -5.45 0.24 -22.35
C PRO A 51 -6.46 -0.43 -21.42
N VAL A 52 -7.65 -0.69 -21.95
CA VAL A 52 -8.69 -1.48 -21.31
C VAL A 52 -8.58 -2.98 -21.65
N ALA A 53 -7.90 -3.33 -22.74
CA ALA A 53 -7.54 -4.69 -23.12
C ALA A 53 -6.25 -4.69 -23.97
N ILE A 54 -5.59 -5.85 -23.99
CA ILE A 54 -4.35 -6.08 -24.73
C ILE A 54 -4.55 -7.26 -25.67
N VAL A 55 -4.15 -7.10 -26.93
CA VAL A 55 -4.20 -8.11 -27.96
C VAL A 55 -2.79 -8.35 -28.48
N SER A 56 -2.41 -9.58 -28.75
CA SER A 56 -1.24 -9.89 -29.57
C SER A 56 -1.62 -10.78 -30.74
N ILE A 57 -1.00 -10.54 -31.89
CA ILE A 57 -1.25 -11.28 -33.14
C ILE A 57 0.08 -11.83 -33.65
N GLY A 58 0.17 -13.15 -33.76
CA GLY A 58 1.38 -13.84 -34.18
C GLY A 58 1.21 -15.36 -34.22
N GLU A 59 2.21 -16.08 -34.76
CA GLU A 59 2.16 -17.53 -34.84
C GLU A 59 2.13 -18.22 -33.47
N SER A 60 2.76 -17.59 -32.45
CA SER A 60 2.80 -18.09 -31.09
C SER A 60 2.86 -16.90 -30.11
N HIS A 61 2.23 -17.06 -28.93
CA HIS A 61 2.34 -16.10 -27.83
C HIS A 61 3.77 -15.95 -27.29
N GLU A 62 4.63 -16.95 -27.50
CA GLU A 62 6.05 -16.92 -27.11
C GLU A 62 6.86 -15.80 -27.82
N LYS A 63 6.32 -15.27 -28.93
CA LYS A 63 6.90 -14.09 -29.61
C LYS A 63 6.75 -12.80 -28.81
N PHE A 64 6.01 -12.83 -27.72
CA PHE A 64 5.74 -11.68 -26.83
C PHE A 64 6.21 -12.00 -25.40
N PRO A 65 7.53 -12.12 -25.19
CA PRO A 65 8.09 -12.59 -23.92
C PRO A 65 7.77 -11.68 -22.73
N ASN A 66 7.65 -10.36 -22.95
CA ASN A 66 7.31 -9.43 -21.89
C ASN A 66 5.83 -9.56 -21.47
N LEU A 67 4.91 -9.86 -22.38
CA LEU A 67 3.52 -10.19 -22.07
C LEU A 67 3.39 -11.53 -21.34
N VAL A 68 4.15 -12.54 -21.77
CA VAL A 68 4.18 -13.86 -21.09
C VAL A 68 4.64 -13.74 -19.64
N GLN A 69 5.63 -12.87 -19.37
CA GLN A 69 6.19 -12.66 -18.05
C GLN A 69 5.49 -11.54 -17.27
N ALA A 70 4.51 -10.86 -17.86
CA ALA A 70 3.79 -9.77 -17.21
C ALA A 70 3.05 -10.25 -15.95
N PRO A 71 2.82 -9.37 -14.96
CA PRO A 71 1.98 -9.66 -13.82
C PRO A 71 0.60 -10.21 -14.20
N SER A 72 -0.02 -10.98 -13.31
CA SER A 72 -1.25 -11.71 -13.61
C SER A 72 -2.39 -10.78 -14.01
N PHE A 73 -2.51 -9.61 -13.37
CA PHE A 73 -3.55 -8.65 -13.70
C PHE A 73 -3.40 -8.02 -15.10
N ILE A 74 -2.17 -7.99 -15.67
CA ILE A 74 -1.94 -7.62 -17.07
C ILE A 74 -2.26 -8.80 -17.98
N ARG A 75 -1.84 -10.01 -17.61
CA ARG A 75 -2.14 -11.23 -18.40
C ARG A 75 -3.64 -11.51 -18.49
N GLN A 76 -4.43 -11.12 -17.50
CA GLN A 76 -5.90 -11.19 -17.55
C GLN A 76 -6.53 -10.27 -18.61
N MET A 77 -5.85 -9.16 -18.93
CA MET A 77 -6.27 -8.22 -19.97
C MET A 77 -5.80 -8.64 -21.36
N TRP A 78 -4.98 -9.68 -21.46
CA TRP A 78 -4.30 -10.09 -22.69
C TRP A 78 -4.94 -11.30 -23.33
N THR A 79 -5.17 -11.22 -24.65
CA THR A 79 -5.59 -12.32 -25.51
C THR A 79 -4.67 -12.40 -26.72
N HIS A 80 -4.28 -13.63 -27.07
CA HIS A 80 -3.41 -13.91 -28.23
C HIS A 80 -4.20 -14.54 -29.37
N PHE A 81 -3.93 -14.11 -30.61
CA PHE A 81 -4.54 -14.60 -31.83
C PHE A 81 -3.52 -14.94 -32.90
N LYS A 82 -3.88 -15.83 -33.82
CA LYS A 82 -3.10 -16.10 -35.00
C LYS A 82 -3.26 -14.99 -36.05
N PRO A 83 -2.32 -14.85 -37.02
CA PRO A 83 -2.36 -13.78 -38.01
C PRO A 83 -3.57 -13.79 -38.94
N ASP A 84 -4.17 -14.97 -39.12
CA ASP A 84 -5.34 -15.22 -40.02
C ASP A 84 -6.68 -15.12 -39.27
N GLU A 85 -6.70 -14.75 -37.99
CA GLU A 85 -7.94 -14.64 -37.21
C GLU A 85 -8.81 -13.49 -37.70
N ASN A 86 -10.13 -13.71 -37.67
CA ASN A 86 -11.12 -12.73 -38.06
C ASN A 86 -11.08 -11.50 -37.11
N PRO A 87 -10.93 -10.26 -37.66
CA PRO A 87 -10.92 -9.04 -36.86
C PRO A 87 -12.17 -8.83 -35.97
N ASP A 88 -13.33 -9.33 -36.37
CA ASP A 88 -14.57 -9.23 -35.57
C ASP A 88 -14.50 -10.14 -34.34
N VAL A 89 -13.86 -11.31 -34.47
CA VAL A 89 -13.59 -12.23 -33.35
C VAL A 89 -12.60 -11.59 -32.37
N ILE A 90 -11.53 -11.00 -32.89
CA ILE A 90 -10.53 -10.29 -32.07
C ILE A 90 -11.18 -9.13 -31.32
N GLY A 91 -11.98 -8.29 -32.00
CA GLY A 91 -12.67 -7.16 -31.41
C GLY A 91 -13.68 -7.56 -30.33
N SER A 92 -14.43 -8.64 -30.59
CA SER A 92 -15.38 -9.21 -29.63
C SER A 92 -14.67 -9.69 -28.35
N ASN A 93 -13.57 -10.41 -28.51
CA ASN A 93 -12.78 -10.89 -27.34
C ASN A 93 -12.13 -9.75 -26.56
N ALA A 94 -11.57 -8.74 -27.24
CA ALA A 94 -11.00 -7.57 -26.59
C ALA A 94 -12.07 -6.80 -25.76
N PHE A 95 -13.25 -6.66 -26.29
CA PHE A 95 -14.39 -6.06 -25.58
C PHE A 95 -14.84 -6.92 -24.38
N HIS A 96 -14.85 -8.24 -24.54
CA HIS A 96 -15.17 -9.19 -23.45
C HIS A 96 -14.14 -9.10 -22.31
N CYS A 97 -12.85 -9.05 -22.64
CA CYS A 97 -11.78 -8.80 -21.66
C CYS A 97 -12.01 -7.51 -20.90
N PHE A 98 -12.36 -6.43 -21.59
CA PHE A 98 -12.71 -5.15 -20.93
C PHE A 98 -13.87 -5.32 -19.95
N LEU A 99 -14.98 -5.97 -20.36
CA LEU A 99 -16.13 -6.18 -19.48
C LEU A 99 -15.76 -7.02 -18.25
N CYS A 100 -15.04 -8.12 -18.43
CA CYS A 100 -14.62 -8.98 -17.33
C CYS A 100 -13.75 -8.19 -16.30
N ASN A 101 -12.83 -7.37 -16.79
CA ASN A 101 -12.00 -6.54 -15.90
C ASN A 101 -12.80 -5.42 -15.22
N ALA A 102 -13.74 -4.79 -15.94
CA ALA A 102 -14.60 -3.75 -15.37
C ALA A 102 -15.56 -4.28 -14.30
N MET A 103 -15.96 -5.55 -14.40
CA MET A 103 -16.84 -6.22 -13.43
C MET A 103 -16.07 -6.90 -12.27
N GLU A 104 -14.76 -6.74 -12.20
CA GLU A 104 -13.88 -7.30 -11.15
C GLU A 104 -14.06 -8.81 -10.93
N PHE A 105 -14.32 -9.59 -11.99
CA PHE A 105 -14.40 -11.04 -11.88
C PHE A 105 -13.05 -11.63 -11.47
N GLY A 106 -13.02 -12.10 -10.24
CA GLY A 106 -12.02 -12.94 -9.59
C GLY A 106 -10.59 -12.84 -10.12
N ARG A 107 -9.76 -11.97 -9.53
CA ARG A 107 -8.32 -11.98 -9.81
C ARG A 107 -7.73 -13.26 -9.23
N PRO A 108 -7.01 -14.07 -10.02
CA PRO A 108 -6.38 -15.30 -9.51
C PRO A 108 -5.24 -14.99 -8.53
N VAL A 109 -4.65 -13.79 -8.64
CA VAL A 109 -3.61 -13.28 -7.73
C VAL A 109 -4.06 -11.94 -7.19
N PRO A 110 -4.05 -11.73 -5.86
CA PRO A 110 -4.45 -10.47 -5.25
C PRO A 110 -3.61 -9.29 -5.73
N LEU A 111 -4.26 -8.18 -6.07
CA LEU A 111 -3.59 -6.91 -6.33
C LEU A 111 -3.31 -6.19 -5.01
N VAL A 112 -2.09 -5.73 -4.83
CA VAL A 112 -1.69 -4.89 -3.71
C VAL A 112 -1.60 -3.44 -4.15
N SER A 113 -2.37 -2.54 -3.55
CA SER A 113 -2.17 -1.10 -3.71
C SER A 113 -1.21 -0.60 -2.67
N VAL A 114 -0.05 -0.11 -3.12
CA VAL A 114 0.88 0.63 -2.27
C VAL A 114 0.56 2.11 -2.40
N ILE A 115 0.37 2.79 -1.27
CA ILE A 115 -0.11 4.17 -1.23
C ILE A 115 0.95 5.07 -0.62
N THR A 116 1.26 6.15 -1.32
CA THR A 116 2.20 7.19 -0.89
C THR A 116 1.57 8.56 -1.02
N THR A 117 1.68 9.38 0.01
CA THR A 117 1.42 10.81 -0.07
C THR A 117 2.74 11.55 -0.20
N SER A 118 2.83 12.51 -1.11
CA SER A 118 4.05 13.25 -1.41
C SER A 118 3.88 14.73 -1.09
N TYR A 119 4.92 15.33 -0.49
CA TYR A 119 5.02 16.77 -0.32
C TYR A 119 6.49 17.19 -0.46
N LYS A 120 6.80 17.90 -1.55
CA LYS A 120 8.15 18.42 -1.86
C LYS A 120 9.26 17.39 -1.69
N THR A 121 9.00 16.17 -2.17
CA THR A 121 9.85 14.99 -1.89
C THR A 121 11.20 15.01 -2.60
N GLY A 122 11.31 15.71 -3.76
CA GLY A 122 12.53 15.73 -4.57
C GLY A 122 12.96 14.31 -5.01
N ASP A 123 14.26 14.04 -5.00
CA ASP A 123 14.85 12.77 -5.44
C ASP A 123 14.55 11.59 -4.50
N LYS A 124 14.11 11.86 -3.27
CA LYS A 124 13.83 10.80 -2.30
C LYS A 124 12.76 9.83 -2.77
N ILE A 125 11.82 10.29 -3.61
CA ILE A 125 10.77 9.46 -4.21
C ILE A 125 11.29 8.30 -5.08
N LEU A 126 12.53 8.35 -5.53
CA LEU A 126 13.15 7.24 -6.26
C LEU A 126 13.40 6.03 -5.35
N ARG A 127 13.53 6.23 -4.04
CA ARG A 127 13.76 5.14 -3.08
C ARG A 127 12.56 4.20 -2.98
N PRO A 128 11.33 4.67 -2.67
CA PRO A 128 10.14 3.82 -2.73
C PRO A 128 9.92 3.23 -4.13
N PHE A 129 10.13 3.99 -5.21
CA PHE A 129 9.98 3.48 -6.56
C PHE A 129 10.89 2.27 -6.84
N HIS A 130 12.20 2.39 -6.56
CA HIS A 130 13.12 1.28 -6.76
C HIS A 130 12.80 0.08 -5.85
N SER A 131 12.33 0.31 -4.64
CA SER A 131 11.92 -0.76 -3.73
C SER A 131 10.70 -1.53 -4.23
N LEU A 132 9.79 -0.85 -4.94
CA LEU A 132 8.63 -1.48 -5.57
C LEU A 132 9.00 -2.28 -6.82
N LEU A 133 9.94 -1.78 -7.63
CA LEU A 133 10.46 -2.54 -8.77
C LEU A 133 11.16 -3.84 -8.33
N ALA A 134 11.71 -3.87 -7.12
CA ALA A 134 12.41 -5.03 -6.55
C ALA A 134 11.47 -6.05 -5.86
N GLN A 135 10.15 -5.80 -5.77
CA GLN A 135 9.23 -6.71 -5.12
C GLN A 135 9.11 -8.06 -5.82
N THR A 136 9.15 -9.15 -5.05
CA THR A 136 8.95 -10.52 -5.54
C THR A 136 7.50 -10.80 -5.93
N HIS A 137 6.53 -10.17 -5.23
CA HIS A 137 5.13 -10.15 -5.66
C HIS A 137 4.95 -9.05 -6.71
N ALA A 138 4.62 -9.43 -7.95
CA ALA A 138 4.59 -8.52 -9.09
C ALA A 138 3.24 -7.80 -9.29
N ASP A 139 2.16 -8.33 -8.68
CA ASP A 139 0.80 -7.81 -8.80
C ASP A 139 0.55 -6.67 -7.80
N TRP A 140 1.15 -5.51 -8.08
CA TRP A 140 0.99 -4.30 -7.30
C TRP A 140 0.66 -3.08 -8.20
N GLU A 141 0.02 -2.10 -7.62
CA GLU A 141 -0.05 -0.73 -8.14
C GLU A 141 0.55 0.24 -7.10
N TRP A 142 1.16 1.31 -7.57
CA TRP A 142 1.63 2.39 -6.71
C TRP A 142 0.79 3.64 -6.94
N VAL A 143 -0.01 4.00 -5.94
CA VAL A 143 -0.84 5.21 -5.94
C VAL A 143 -0.09 6.30 -5.20
N VAL A 144 0.30 7.34 -5.92
CA VAL A 144 0.97 8.52 -5.35
C VAL A 144 0.06 9.73 -5.47
N LEU A 145 -0.22 10.37 -4.34
CA LEU A 145 -0.95 11.63 -4.30
C LEU A 145 0.00 12.75 -3.87
N ASP A 146 0.20 13.71 -4.76
CA ASP A 146 1.01 14.90 -4.51
C ASP A 146 0.15 16.02 -3.90
N ASP A 147 0.60 16.51 -2.74
CA ASP A 147 0.00 17.64 -2.01
C ASP A 147 0.94 18.86 -2.00
N SER A 148 1.93 18.90 -2.92
CA SER A 148 2.94 19.97 -2.97
C SER A 148 2.38 21.29 -3.49
N ASP A 149 2.91 22.38 -2.95
CA ASP A 149 2.66 23.76 -3.37
C ASP A 149 3.95 24.40 -3.97
N ASP A 150 4.62 23.65 -4.86
CA ASP A 150 5.91 23.99 -5.46
C ASP A 150 5.86 24.32 -6.98
N GLY A 151 4.68 24.69 -7.49
CA GLY A 151 4.51 25.06 -8.89
C GLY A 151 4.65 23.88 -9.86
N ASP A 152 4.19 22.69 -9.47
CA ASP A 152 4.18 21.42 -10.20
C ASP A 152 5.54 20.69 -10.26
N GLU A 153 6.62 21.18 -9.64
CA GLU A 153 7.94 20.54 -9.70
C GLU A 153 7.90 19.08 -9.23
N THR A 154 7.29 18.81 -8.05
CA THR A 154 7.14 17.46 -7.54
C THR A 154 6.20 16.62 -8.43
N PHE A 155 5.06 17.17 -8.88
CA PHE A 155 4.12 16.46 -9.72
C PHE A 155 4.69 16.08 -11.08
N ASP A 156 5.45 16.98 -11.72
CA ASP A 156 6.11 16.71 -12.99
C ASP A 156 7.12 15.55 -12.85
N ARG A 157 7.91 15.56 -11.79
CA ARG A 157 8.82 14.46 -11.48
C ARG A 157 8.10 13.12 -11.26
N LEU A 158 7.02 13.11 -10.50
CA LEU A 158 6.20 11.91 -10.30
C LEU A 158 5.58 11.44 -11.62
N SER A 159 5.18 12.37 -12.47
CA SER A 159 4.63 12.08 -13.80
C SER A 159 5.66 11.42 -14.71
N GLU A 160 6.94 11.81 -14.64
CA GLU A 160 8.02 11.14 -15.37
C GLU A 160 8.22 9.69 -14.87
N ILE A 161 8.16 9.45 -13.55
CA ILE A 161 8.21 8.10 -12.99
C ILE A 161 7.02 7.25 -13.48
N ALA A 162 5.82 7.83 -13.53
CA ALA A 162 4.63 7.15 -14.01
C ALA A 162 4.68 6.77 -15.50
N LYS A 163 5.57 7.40 -16.29
CA LYS A 163 5.84 7.01 -17.68
C LYS A 163 6.78 5.81 -17.81
N MET A 164 7.50 5.47 -16.74
CA MET A 164 8.45 4.36 -16.75
C MET A 164 7.79 3.02 -16.44
N ASP A 165 6.73 3.02 -15.60
CA ASP A 165 6.03 1.80 -15.22
C ASP A 165 4.50 2.05 -15.13
N TYR A 166 3.72 1.23 -15.85
CA TYR A 166 2.26 1.31 -15.93
C TYR A 166 1.55 1.05 -14.58
N ARG A 167 2.22 0.43 -13.62
CA ARG A 167 1.71 0.19 -12.27
C ARG A 167 1.72 1.46 -11.42
N VAL A 168 2.43 2.51 -11.84
CA VAL A 168 2.50 3.79 -11.14
C VAL A 168 1.34 4.69 -11.58
N ARG A 169 0.59 5.17 -10.60
CA ARG A 169 -0.56 6.06 -10.78
C ARG A 169 -0.36 7.31 -9.93
N VAL A 170 -0.20 8.45 -10.59
CA VAL A 170 0.07 9.72 -9.92
C VAL A 170 -1.13 10.63 -10.01
N TYR A 171 -1.45 11.26 -8.90
CA TYR A 171 -2.52 12.23 -8.75
C TYR A 171 -1.99 13.46 -8.05
N LYS A 172 -2.68 14.59 -8.22
CA LYS A 172 -2.34 15.84 -7.55
C LYS A 172 -3.59 16.41 -6.86
N GLU A 173 -3.41 16.90 -5.62
CA GLU A 173 -4.43 17.70 -4.97
C GLU A 173 -4.62 19.05 -5.72
N SER A 174 -5.85 19.51 -5.81
CA SER A 174 -6.16 20.78 -6.48
C SER A 174 -5.55 21.99 -5.76
N ARG A 175 -5.27 21.84 -4.49
CA ARG A 175 -4.56 22.81 -3.62
C ARG A 175 -3.95 22.07 -2.44
N HIS A 176 -2.85 22.58 -1.91
CA HIS A 176 -2.24 22.04 -0.68
C HIS A 176 -3.26 21.93 0.46
N SER A 177 -3.41 20.73 0.98
CA SER A 177 -4.41 20.37 2.00
C SER A 177 -4.02 20.86 3.39
N GLY A 178 -2.73 20.79 3.73
CA GLY A 178 -2.23 21.06 5.08
C GLY A 178 -2.67 20.05 6.15
N SER A 179 -3.34 18.96 5.75
CA SER A 179 -3.84 17.92 6.65
C SER A 179 -3.41 16.54 6.18
N ILE A 180 -2.47 15.91 6.88
CA ILE A 180 -1.91 14.59 6.53
C ILE A 180 -3.02 13.55 6.41
N GLY A 181 -3.92 13.48 7.40
CA GLY A 181 -5.03 12.50 7.39
C GLY A 181 -5.99 12.68 6.22
N ASN A 182 -6.22 13.92 5.76
CA ASN A 182 -7.05 14.18 4.59
C ASN A 182 -6.38 13.69 3.30
N VAL A 183 -5.10 14.03 3.10
CA VAL A 183 -4.33 13.63 1.92
C VAL A 183 -4.19 12.11 1.86
N LYS A 184 -3.86 11.46 2.99
CA LYS A 184 -3.80 9.99 3.08
C LYS A 184 -5.15 9.36 2.73
N ARG A 185 -6.25 9.88 3.29
CA ARG A 185 -7.59 9.37 2.96
C ARG A 185 -7.88 9.43 1.47
N THR A 186 -7.65 10.60 0.84
CA THR A 186 -7.85 10.77 -0.61
C THR A 186 -6.99 9.78 -1.40
N ALA A 187 -5.71 9.60 -1.04
CA ALA A 187 -4.82 8.67 -1.71
C ALA A 187 -5.31 7.22 -1.59
N PHE A 188 -5.73 6.79 -0.41
CA PHE A 188 -6.25 5.44 -0.16
C PHE A 188 -7.58 5.18 -0.89
N ASP A 189 -8.43 6.19 -1.04
CA ASP A 189 -9.70 6.06 -1.78
C ASP A 189 -9.50 5.84 -3.29
N LEU A 190 -8.33 6.18 -3.83
CA LEU A 190 -7.93 5.92 -5.23
C LEU A 190 -7.45 4.49 -5.48
N ALA A 191 -7.22 3.71 -4.44
CA ALA A 191 -6.70 2.35 -4.51
C ALA A 191 -7.74 1.35 -5.05
N ARG A 192 -7.27 0.38 -5.86
CA ARG A 192 -8.08 -0.67 -6.50
C ARG A 192 -7.74 -2.08 -6.02
N GLY A 193 -6.68 -2.22 -5.22
CA GLY A 193 -6.17 -3.50 -4.76
C GLY A 193 -7.05 -4.16 -3.70
N ASP A 194 -6.84 -5.45 -3.53
CA ASP A 194 -7.46 -6.27 -2.49
C ASP A 194 -6.85 -5.97 -1.11
N PHE A 195 -5.58 -5.56 -1.13
CA PHE A 195 -4.82 -5.13 0.06
C PHE A 195 -4.23 -3.75 -0.16
N LEU A 196 -4.20 -2.96 0.91
CA LEU A 196 -3.64 -1.61 0.96
C LEU A 196 -2.36 -1.63 1.81
N VAL A 197 -1.31 -0.98 1.34
CA VAL A 197 -0.02 -0.87 2.03
C VAL A 197 0.40 0.59 2.08
N GLU A 198 0.71 1.09 3.26
CA GLU A 198 1.23 2.43 3.45
C GLU A 198 2.75 2.44 3.24
N LEU A 199 3.24 3.34 2.38
CA LEU A 199 4.67 3.56 2.13
C LEU A 199 4.95 5.04 2.07
N ASP A 200 5.80 5.54 2.95
CA ASP A 200 6.19 6.95 2.96
C ASP A 200 7.07 7.31 1.76
N HIS A 201 7.02 8.58 1.34
CA HIS A 201 7.64 9.05 0.09
C HIS A 201 9.18 9.04 0.09
N ASP A 202 9.80 8.76 1.22
CA ASP A 202 11.25 8.77 1.44
C ASP A 202 11.79 7.47 2.05
N ASP A 203 10.93 6.43 2.17
CA ASP A 203 11.25 5.14 2.76
C ASP A 203 11.29 4.01 1.70
N GLN A 204 11.55 2.78 2.13
CA GLN A 204 11.59 1.61 1.23
C GLN A 204 11.01 0.36 1.86
N LEU A 205 10.46 -0.52 1.02
CA LEU A 205 10.11 -1.90 1.36
C LEU A 205 11.28 -2.85 1.09
N THR A 206 11.37 -3.95 1.85
CA THR A 206 12.25 -5.06 1.46
C THR A 206 11.62 -5.86 0.30
N PRO A 207 12.41 -6.59 -0.50
CA PRO A 207 11.91 -7.25 -1.73
C PRO A 207 10.76 -8.25 -1.50
N GLN A 208 10.69 -8.92 -0.36
CA GLN A 208 9.65 -9.92 -0.06
C GLN A 208 8.45 -9.34 0.68
N CYS A 209 8.42 -8.04 0.95
CA CYS A 209 7.37 -7.42 1.77
C CYS A 209 5.96 -7.75 1.28
N LEU A 210 5.65 -7.48 0.01
CA LEU A 210 4.31 -7.69 -0.53
C LEU A 210 3.94 -9.18 -0.61
N GLU A 211 4.90 -10.05 -0.91
CA GLU A 211 4.72 -11.51 -0.91
C GLU A 211 4.33 -12.03 0.48
N TRP A 212 5.03 -11.58 1.53
CA TRP A 212 4.71 -11.96 2.90
C TRP A 212 3.33 -11.49 3.33
N LEU A 213 2.94 -10.26 2.98
CA LEU A 213 1.61 -9.73 3.28
C LEU A 213 0.51 -10.53 2.60
N VAL A 214 0.64 -10.82 1.30
CA VAL A 214 -0.32 -11.63 0.53
C VAL A 214 -0.43 -13.04 1.12
N SER A 215 0.70 -13.68 1.42
CA SER A 215 0.74 -15.00 2.05
C SER A 215 0.07 -15.00 3.43
N GLY A 216 0.40 -14.01 4.27
CA GLY A 216 -0.19 -13.85 5.59
C GLY A 216 -1.72 -13.70 5.55
N TYR A 217 -2.23 -12.87 4.64
CA TYR A 217 -3.67 -12.74 4.45
C TYR A 217 -4.34 -14.01 3.90
N ALA A 218 -3.65 -14.76 3.05
CA ALA A 218 -4.20 -16.02 2.54
C ALA A 218 -4.28 -17.10 3.63
N GLN A 219 -3.28 -17.16 4.51
CA GLN A 219 -3.23 -18.14 5.62
C GLN A 219 -4.17 -17.76 6.78
N HIS A 220 -4.45 -16.46 6.98
CA HIS A 220 -5.23 -15.92 8.08
C HIS A 220 -6.39 -15.06 7.58
N PRO A 221 -7.48 -15.66 7.08
CA PRO A 221 -8.64 -14.93 6.55
C PRO A 221 -9.36 -14.09 7.63
N GLU A 222 -9.22 -14.43 8.90
CA GLU A 222 -9.77 -13.68 10.05
C GLU A 222 -9.00 -12.40 10.37
N VAL A 223 -7.78 -12.25 9.85
CA VAL A 223 -6.93 -11.07 10.05
C VAL A 223 -7.25 -10.00 9.00
N GLY A 224 -7.61 -8.81 9.44
CA GLY A 224 -7.91 -7.68 8.55
C GLY A 224 -6.82 -6.62 8.46
N PHE A 225 -5.79 -6.72 9.30
CA PHE A 225 -4.64 -5.84 9.32
C PHE A 225 -3.36 -6.62 9.63
N ILE A 226 -2.30 -6.39 8.86
CA ILE A 226 -0.98 -7.00 9.11
C ILE A 226 0.07 -5.90 9.22
N TYR A 227 0.96 -6.06 10.20
CA TYR A 227 2.17 -5.24 10.36
C TYR A 227 3.42 -6.12 10.47
N THR A 228 4.58 -5.49 10.34
CA THR A 228 5.87 -6.19 10.32
C THR A 228 6.88 -5.55 11.28
N ASP A 229 8.09 -6.09 11.31
CA ASP A 229 9.23 -5.41 11.90
C ASP A 229 9.86 -4.44 10.89
N PHE A 230 10.61 -3.47 11.40
CA PHE A 230 11.22 -2.42 10.58
C PHE A 230 12.62 -2.06 11.09
N ALA A 231 13.40 -1.44 10.22
CA ALA A 231 14.64 -0.79 10.61
C ALA A 231 14.53 0.72 10.45
N GLU A 232 15.22 1.48 11.27
CA GLU A 232 15.32 2.93 11.16
C GLU A 232 16.80 3.32 11.01
N CYS A 233 17.11 4.14 10.00
CA CYS A 233 18.48 4.57 9.74
C CYS A 233 18.54 6.00 9.22
N TYR A 234 19.70 6.61 9.35
CA TYR A 234 20.01 7.88 8.69
C TYR A 234 20.29 7.66 7.20
N GLU A 235 20.21 8.70 6.38
CA GLU A 235 20.49 8.63 4.94
C GLU A 235 21.86 8.03 4.57
N GLY A 236 22.84 8.09 5.49
CA GLY A 236 24.15 7.43 5.36
C GLY A 236 24.18 5.96 5.75
N GLY A 237 23.04 5.35 6.09
CA GLY A 237 22.93 3.95 6.51
C GLY A 237 23.27 3.67 7.97
N ALA A 238 23.66 4.69 8.76
CA ALA A 238 23.89 4.51 10.18
C ALA A 238 22.56 4.22 10.90
N PRO A 239 22.50 3.16 11.76
CA PRO A 239 21.26 2.80 12.44
C PRO A 239 20.82 3.85 13.45
N VAL A 240 19.51 4.03 13.58
CA VAL A 240 18.90 4.78 14.65
C VAL A 240 18.47 3.80 15.73
N LYS A 241 18.89 4.06 16.98
CA LYS A 241 18.46 3.30 18.15
C LYS A 241 17.98 4.25 19.22
N TYR A 242 16.87 3.90 19.82
CA TYR A 242 16.38 4.60 21.00
C TYR A 242 17.06 4.06 22.25
N GLU A 243 17.03 4.84 23.32
CA GLU A 243 17.58 4.45 24.62
C GLU A 243 16.95 3.14 25.14
N PRO A 244 17.69 2.35 25.94
CA PRO A 244 17.16 1.14 26.54
C PRO A 244 15.85 1.39 27.30
N GLY A 245 14.87 0.52 27.10
CA GLY A 245 13.57 0.65 27.76
C GLY A 245 12.57 1.57 27.03
N TRP A 246 12.90 2.07 25.84
CA TRP A 246 11.93 2.76 25.02
C TRP A 246 10.67 1.93 24.81
N GLY A 247 9.56 2.59 24.40
CA GLY A 247 8.29 1.89 24.21
C GLY A 247 7.80 1.22 25.50
N LEU A 248 8.04 1.88 26.67
CA LEU A 248 7.63 1.36 27.99
C LEU A 248 8.21 -0.03 28.32
N GLY A 249 9.39 -0.33 27.80
CA GLY A 249 10.10 -1.61 27.98
C GLY A 249 9.76 -2.68 26.94
N TYR A 250 8.87 -2.41 26.00
CA TYR A 250 8.55 -3.35 24.91
C TYR A 250 9.50 -3.23 23.70
N GLY A 251 10.19 -2.09 23.56
CA GLY A 251 11.11 -1.87 22.45
C GLY A 251 12.39 -2.70 22.57
N THR A 252 12.62 -3.56 21.63
CA THR A 252 13.83 -4.39 21.52
C THR A 252 14.36 -4.38 20.09
N TYR A 253 15.62 -4.80 19.94
CA TYR A 253 16.28 -4.85 18.63
C TYR A 253 16.91 -6.22 18.41
N ARG A 254 17.00 -6.59 17.11
CA ARG A 254 17.89 -7.64 16.62
C ARG A 254 18.76 -7.10 15.50
N GLU A 255 19.85 -7.78 15.20
CA GLU A 255 20.73 -7.46 14.08
C GLU A 255 20.38 -8.34 12.88
N GLU A 256 20.23 -7.76 11.70
CA GLU A 256 19.88 -8.50 10.49
C GLU A 256 20.68 -7.97 9.28
N MET A 257 21.13 -8.88 8.42
CA MET A 257 21.84 -8.53 7.18
C MET A 257 20.84 -8.49 6.02
N HIS A 258 20.80 -7.38 5.29
CA HIS A 258 19.97 -7.24 4.11
C HIS A 258 20.75 -6.48 3.02
N ASN A 259 20.82 -7.05 1.79
CA ASN A 259 21.57 -6.50 0.65
C ASN A 259 23.01 -6.07 1.00
N GLY A 260 23.72 -6.88 1.81
CA GLY A 260 25.09 -6.61 2.22
C GLY A 260 25.25 -5.52 3.30
N MET A 261 24.17 -4.91 3.75
CA MET A 261 24.14 -3.94 4.85
C MET A 261 23.59 -4.55 6.13
N LYS A 262 24.14 -4.13 7.26
CA LYS A 262 23.70 -4.55 8.59
C LYS A 262 22.69 -3.56 9.15
N TYR A 263 21.51 -4.06 9.46
CA TYR A 263 20.43 -3.28 10.05
C TYR A 263 20.21 -3.63 11.52
N SER A 264 19.83 -2.61 12.29
CA SER A 264 19.29 -2.79 13.63
C SER A 264 17.77 -2.78 13.52
N VAL A 265 17.18 -3.97 13.56
CA VAL A 265 15.75 -4.16 13.31
C VAL A 265 15.00 -4.03 14.63
N VAL A 266 13.99 -3.17 14.64
CA VAL A 266 13.02 -3.07 15.73
C VAL A 266 12.14 -4.31 15.72
N ASN A 267 12.13 -5.07 16.83
CA ASN A 267 11.10 -6.08 17.04
C ASN A 267 9.82 -5.36 17.44
N CYS A 268 8.90 -5.24 16.48
CA CYS A 268 7.67 -4.47 16.71
C CYS A 268 6.83 -5.10 17.83
N PRO A 269 6.45 -4.34 18.86
CA PRO A 269 5.71 -4.90 19.98
C PRO A 269 4.38 -5.50 19.58
N HIS A 270 4.00 -6.62 20.20
CA HIS A 270 2.66 -7.16 20.11
C HIS A 270 1.64 -6.19 20.72
N ILE A 271 0.42 -6.20 20.17
CA ILE A 271 -0.67 -5.40 20.68
C ILE A 271 -1.23 -6.04 21.94
N ASN A 272 -1.27 -5.28 23.02
CA ASN A 272 -1.85 -5.63 24.29
C ASN A 272 -2.51 -4.40 24.96
N ALA A 273 -3.05 -4.56 26.14
CA ALA A 273 -3.74 -3.50 26.87
C ALA A 273 -2.94 -2.20 27.03
N LYS A 274 -1.60 -2.31 27.15
CA LYS A 274 -0.72 -1.17 27.37
C LYS A 274 -0.20 -0.59 26.05
N THR A 275 0.20 -1.45 25.11
CA THR A 275 0.79 -1.00 23.84
C THR A 275 -0.21 -0.24 22.99
N ILE A 276 -1.44 -0.72 22.86
CA ILE A 276 -2.49 -0.04 22.07
C ILE A 276 -2.87 1.33 22.62
N ARG A 277 -2.72 1.55 23.92
CA ARG A 277 -3.07 2.83 24.56
C ARG A 277 -1.93 3.85 24.57
N HIS A 278 -0.69 3.40 24.60
CA HIS A 278 0.42 4.26 25.04
C HIS A 278 1.63 4.29 24.11
N ILE A 279 1.70 3.41 23.11
CA ILE A 279 2.84 3.36 22.20
C ILE A 279 2.37 3.71 20.78
N VAL A 280 2.70 4.93 20.34
CA VAL A 280 2.32 5.44 18.99
C VAL A 280 2.88 4.57 17.88
N ALA A 281 4.09 4.04 18.08
CA ALA A 281 4.78 3.21 17.10
C ALA A 281 4.55 1.70 17.31
N ALA A 282 3.40 1.30 17.86
CA ALA A 282 3.02 -0.11 17.99
C ALA A 282 1.55 -0.29 17.53
N PRO A 283 1.35 -0.73 16.28
CA PRO A 283 2.37 -1.03 15.25
C PRO A 283 2.88 0.22 14.50
N ASN A 284 4.15 0.15 14.05
CA ASN A 284 4.71 1.09 13.09
C ASN A 284 4.59 0.51 11.66
N HIS A 285 5.47 0.89 10.73
CA HIS A 285 5.52 0.31 9.38
C HIS A 285 6.01 -1.18 9.40
N VAL A 286 5.66 -2.04 8.43
CA VAL A 286 4.65 -1.79 7.38
C VAL A 286 3.27 -1.83 8.02
N ARG A 287 2.36 -1.00 7.52
CA ARG A 287 0.95 -1.06 7.86
C ARG A 287 0.17 -1.49 6.63
N SER A 288 -0.60 -2.55 6.77
CA SER A 288 -1.34 -3.13 5.65
C SER A 288 -2.74 -3.53 6.09
N TRP A 289 -3.74 -3.27 5.25
CA TRP A 289 -5.15 -3.59 5.50
C TRP A 289 -5.75 -4.41 4.36
N ARG A 290 -6.70 -5.28 4.70
CA ARG A 290 -7.70 -5.66 3.68
C ARG A 290 -8.49 -4.42 3.30
N THR A 291 -8.64 -4.17 2.01
CA THR A 291 -9.33 -2.98 1.49
C THR A 291 -10.73 -2.83 2.08
N GLN A 292 -11.47 -3.94 2.19
CA GLN A 292 -12.80 -3.91 2.78
C GLN A 292 -12.78 -3.45 4.24
N VAL A 293 -11.82 -3.91 5.05
CA VAL A 293 -11.68 -3.50 6.46
C VAL A 293 -11.39 -2.02 6.55
N TYR A 294 -10.41 -1.52 5.78
CA TYR A 294 -10.05 -0.09 5.74
C TYR A 294 -11.26 0.79 5.40
N ARG A 295 -12.03 0.40 4.36
CA ARG A 295 -13.23 1.13 3.96
C ARG A 295 -14.33 1.09 5.02
N THR A 296 -14.55 -0.06 5.66
CA THR A 296 -15.57 -0.23 6.71
C THR A 296 -15.29 0.63 7.93
N ILE A 297 -14.04 0.77 8.34
CA ILE A 297 -13.67 1.63 9.47
C ILE A 297 -13.61 3.11 9.09
N GLY A 298 -13.81 3.46 7.83
CA GLY A 298 -13.84 4.84 7.33
C GLY A 298 -12.48 5.44 7.02
N GLY A 299 -11.40 4.66 6.96
CA GLY A 299 -10.06 5.11 6.58
C GLY A 299 -9.43 6.16 7.49
N HIS A 300 -8.44 6.90 7.01
CA HIS A 300 -7.80 7.99 7.77
C HIS A 300 -8.78 9.10 8.14
N GLY A 301 -8.62 9.67 9.33
CA GLY A 301 -9.46 10.75 9.83
C GLY A 301 -9.13 12.08 9.12
N PRO A 302 -10.03 12.66 8.28
CA PRO A 302 -9.69 13.83 7.45
C PRO A 302 -9.45 15.11 8.27
N LYS A 303 -9.85 15.13 9.52
CA LYS A 303 -9.70 16.28 10.44
C LYS A 303 -8.52 16.13 11.41
N ILE A 304 -7.75 15.05 11.29
CA ILE A 304 -6.61 14.78 12.17
C ILE A 304 -5.34 15.21 11.45
N HIS A 305 -4.68 16.24 11.99
CA HIS A 305 -3.51 16.84 11.36
C HIS A 305 -2.20 16.14 11.68
N VAL A 306 -2.14 15.40 12.81
CA VAL A 306 -1.01 14.55 13.24
C VAL A 306 -1.55 13.39 14.06
N ALA A 307 -0.78 12.30 14.19
CA ALA A 307 -1.20 11.07 14.87
C ALA A 307 -2.47 10.46 14.25
N ASP A 308 -2.71 10.72 12.97
CA ASP A 308 -3.77 10.11 12.17
C ASP A 308 -3.58 8.60 12.07
N ASP A 309 -2.34 8.16 12.03
CA ASP A 309 -1.92 6.76 12.08
C ASP A 309 -2.32 6.08 13.41
N TYR A 310 -2.05 6.69 14.56
CA TYR A 310 -2.44 6.16 15.85
C TYR A 310 -3.96 6.00 15.97
N GLU A 311 -4.71 7.03 15.59
CA GLU A 311 -6.18 7.02 15.63
C GLU A 311 -6.74 5.91 14.73
N LEU A 312 -6.21 5.77 13.52
CA LEU A 312 -6.57 4.71 12.61
C LEU A 312 -6.23 3.32 13.18
N MET A 313 -5.06 3.16 13.82
CA MET A 313 -4.67 1.90 14.47
C MET A 313 -5.65 1.49 15.57
N VAL A 314 -6.08 2.44 16.40
CA VAL A 314 -7.09 2.14 17.43
C VAL A 314 -8.40 1.68 16.79
N ARG A 315 -8.91 2.37 15.76
CA ARG A 315 -10.13 1.93 15.05
C ARG A 315 -9.95 0.58 14.36
N THR A 316 -8.77 0.32 13.81
CA THR A 316 -8.43 -0.97 13.22
C THR A 316 -8.48 -2.09 14.27
N PHE A 317 -7.84 -1.88 15.43
CA PHE A 317 -7.87 -2.81 16.56
C PHE A 317 -9.30 -3.15 17.01
N LEU A 318 -10.17 -2.13 17.08
CA LEU A 318 -11.57 -2.30 17.47
C LEU A 318 -12.39 -3.09 16.45
N ALA A 319 -12.00 -3.09 15.18
CA ALA A 319 -12.80 -3.65 14.09
C ALA A 319 -12.36 -5.04 13.62
N THR A 320 -11.09 -5.39 13.78
CA THR A 320 -10.55 -6.64 13.21
C THR A 320 -9.45 -7.25 14.08
N ARG A 321 -9.08 -8.49 13.78
CA ARG A 321 -7.85 -9.07 14.30
C ARG A 321 -6.65 -8.49 13.57
N MET A 322 -5.56 -8.29 14.33
CA MET A 322 -4.29 -7.79 13.80
C MET A 322 -3.27 -8.94 13.75
N GLY A 323 -2.52 -9.04 12.66
CA GLY A 323 -1.45 -10.01 12.47
C GLY A 323 -0.08 -9.35 12.51
N HIS A 324 0.91 -10.02 13.07
CA HIS A 324 2.31 -9.61 13.09
C HIS A 324 3.17 -10.61 12.32
N ILE A 325 3.88 -10.15 11.31
CA ILE A 325 4.93 -10.90 10.62
C ILE A 325 6.28 -10.44 11.19
N PRO A 326 6.99 -11.25 11.98
CA PRO A 326 8.24 -10.87 12.62
C PRO A 326 9.44 -10.91 11.65
N LYS A 327 9.30 -10.20 10.54
CA LYS A 327 10.31 -10.04 9.49
C LYS A 327 10.54 -8.54 9.23
N MET A 328 11.76 -8.15 8.92
CA MET A 328 12.07 -6.79 8.50
C MET A 328 11.52 -6.56 7.09
N ALA A 329 10.41 -5.84 6.98
CA ALA A 329 9.78 -5.54 5.69
C ALA A 329 9.90 -4.07 5.28
N TYR A 330 10.36 -3.21 6.17
CA TYR A 330 10.40 -1.75 5.97
C TYR A 330 11.71 -1.15 6.48
N VAL A 331 12.24 -0.17 5.74
CA VAL A 331 13.37 0.64 6.19
C VAL A 331 12.93 2.09 6.17
N GLN A 332 12.84 2.68 7.35
CA GLN A 332 12.51 4.07 7.57
C GLN A 332 13.79 4.93 7.59
N TYR A 333 13.77 6.05 6.86
CA TYR A 333 14.91 6.97 6.78
C TYR A 333 14.68 8.23 7.58
N ARG A 334 15.67 8.59 8.40
CA ARG A 334 15.69 9.90 9.06
C ARG A 334 16.35 10.94 8.18
N ASN A 335 15.55 11.94 7.85
CA ASN A 335 15.99 13.11 7.09
C ASN A 335 16.80 14.07 7.96
N LYS A 336 17.77 14.77 7.34
CA LYS A 336 18.59 15.78 8.04
C LYS A 336 17.75 16.93 8.61
N ASP A 337 16.69 17.31 7.91
CA ASP A 337 15.79 18.40 8.29
C ASP A 337 14.72 17.96 9.32
N GLY A 338 14.75 16.69 9.72
CA GLY A 338 13.82 16.08 10.66
C GLY A 338 12.54 15.59 9.97
N ASN A 339 12.02 14.46 10.47
CA ASN A 339 10.73 13.91 10.07
C ASN A 339 9.62 14.52 10.95
N THR A 340 8.37 14.46 10.50
CA THR A 340 7.20 14.96 11.25
C THR A 340 7.13 14.42 12.68
N SER A 341 7.48 13.13 12.87
CA SER A 341 7.55 12.48 14.18
C SER A 341 8.52 13.14 15.15
N GLN A 342 9.56 13.82 14.66
CA GLN A 342 10.54 14.54 15.47
C GLN A 342 10.14 15.99 15.69
N THR A 343 9.77 16.70 14.61
CA THR A 343 9.47 18.14 14.64
C THR A 343 8.17 18.45 15.38
N ARG A 344 7.18 17.55 15.35
CA ARG A 344 5.86 17.69 15.98
C ARG A 344 5.61 16.72 17.14
N ASN A 345 6.63 16.08 17.69
CA ASN A 345 6.49 15.02 18.69
C ASN A 345 5.62 15.43 19.91
N GLN A 346 5.78 16.64 20.43
CA GLN A 346 5.00 17.10 21.58
C GLN A 346 3.49 17.18 21.27
N GLU A 347 3.14 17.63 20.07
CA GLU A 347 1.75 17.69 19.62
C GLU A 347 1.17 16.28 19.42
N ILE A 348 1.94 15.40 18.79
CA ILE A 348 1.58 13.97 18.61
C ILE A 348 1.30 13.33 19.97
N GLN A 349 2.21 13.45 20.94
CA GLN A 349 2.04 12.84 22.26
C GLN A 349 0.82 13.41 23.02
N ARG A 350 0.52 14.69 22.85
CA ARG A 350 -0.67 15.31 23.45
C ARG A 350 -1.95 14.73 22.85
N LEU A 351 -2.02 14.64 21.52
CA LEU A 351 -3.19 14.12 20.83
C LEU A 351 -3.41 12.64 21.10
N VAL A 352 -2.33 11.83 21.11
CA VAL A 352 -2.39 10.41 21.45
C VAL A 352 -2.97 10.17 22.83
N ARG A 353 -2.55 10.96 23.84
CA ARG A 353 -3.12 10.88 25.20
C ARG A 353 -4.62 11.20 25.20
N TYR A 354 -5.02 12.23 24.48
CA TYR A 354 -6.44 12.57 24.35
C TYR A 354 -7.23 11.44 23.68
N LEU A 355 -6.74 10.91 22.56
CA LEU A 355 -7.39 9.83 21.82
C LEU A 355 -7.47 8.55 22.66
N SER A 356 -6.40 8.18 23.37
CA SER A 356 -6.41 6.97 24.21
C SER A 356 -7.49 7.05 25.30
N ILE A 357 -7.74 8.23 25.87
CA ILE A 357 -8.82 8.44 26.83
C ILE A 357 -10.19 8.28 26.16
N GLN A 358 -10.36 8.86 24.97
CA GLN A 358 -11.63 8.80 24.24
C GLN A 358 -12.01 7.35 23.85
N TYR A 359 -11.01 6.53 23.55
CA TYR A 359 -11.22 5.15 23.15
C TYR A 359 -11.10 4.12 24.30
N ASP A 360 -10.73 4.53 25.51
CA ASP A 360 -10.35 3.63 26.63
C ASP A 360 -11.41 2.56 26.93
N GLY A 361 -12.69 2.95 27.06
CA GLY A 361 -13.79 2.02 27.32
C GLY A 361 -13.98 1.01 26.16
N ARG A 362 -13.91 1.48 24.93
CA ARG A 362 -14.03 0.62 23.75
C ARG A 362 -12.84 -0.34 23.61
N ILE A 363 -11.64 0.11 23.95
CA ILE A 363 -10.44 -0.75 23.99
C ILE A 363 -10.63 -1.82 25.05
N HIS A 364 -11.15 -1.48 26.24
CA HIS A 364 -11.46 -2.44 27.30
C HIS A 364 -12.44 -3.50 26.83
N GLU A 365 -13.58 -3.09 26.29
CA GLU A 365 -14.60 -4.00 25.73
C GLU A 365 -14.01 -4.93 24.68
N ARG A 366 -13.18 -4.39 23.77
CA ARG A 366 -12.54 -5.18 22.72
C ARG A 366 -11.53 -6.19 23.25
N LEU A 367 -10.77 -5.85 24.28
CA LEU A 367 -9.84 -6.80 24.93
C LEU A 367 -10.60 -7.96 25.54
N LEU A 368 -11.73 -7.70 26.21
CA LEU A 368 -12.60 -8.74 26.75
C LEU A 368 -13.19 -9.65 25.67
N GLU A 369 -13.64 -9.08 24.53
CA GLU A 369 -14.10 -9.87 23.37
C GLU A 369 -13.02 -10.80 22.80
N LEU A 370 -11.76 -10.39 22.89
CA LEU A 370 -10.61 -11.16 22.41
C LEU A 370 -10.05 -12.15 23.44
N ASP A 371 -10.67 -12.19 24.63
CA ASP A 371 -10.22 -12.99 25.79
C ASP A 371 -8.79 -12.63 26.24
N VAL A 372 -8.47 -11.32 26.22
CA VAL A 372 -7.18 -10.76 26.60
C VAL A 372 -7.33 -9.93 27.88
N ASP A 373 -6.42 -10.18 28.84
CA ASP A 373 -6.44 -9.45 30.11
C ASP A 373 -6.17 -7.94 29.91
N ASP A 374 -7.08 -7.11 30.42
CA ASP A 374 -6.90 -5.66 30.47
C ASP A 374 -6.33 -5.22 31.83
N PHE A 375 -5.07 -5.48 32.02
CA PHE A 375 -4.33 -5.14 33.25
C PHE A 375 -4.11 -3.61 33.44
N VAL A 376 -4.52 -2.80 32.46
CA VAL A 376 -4.44 -1.33 32.51
C VAL A 376 -5.75 -0.70 33.00
N TRP A 377 -6.86 -1.35 32.66
CA TRP A 377 -8.20 -0.83 32.94
C TRP A 377 -8.47 -0.65 34.44
N ASN A 378 -8.98 0.51 34.81
CA ASN A 378 -9.48 0.76 36.16
C ASN A 378 -10.67 1.73 36.11
N PRO A 379 -11.89 1.23 36.34
CA PRO A 379 -13.09 2.03 36.27
C PRO A 379 -13.15 3.17 37.31
N SER A 380 -12.39 3.06 38.42
CA SER A 380 -12.38 4.07 39.49
C SER A 380 -11.31 5.15 39.30
N GLN A 381 -10.44 5.05 38.30
CA GLN A 381 -9.31 5.93 38.08
C GLN A 381 -9.15 6.30 36.60
N GLN A 382 -10.02 7.11 36.07
CA GLN A 382 -9.80 7.69 34.76
C GLN A 382 -9.05 9.01 34.88
N PRO A 383 -8.07 9.26 33.98
CA PRO A 383 -7.61 8.43 32.88
C PRO A 383 -6.55 7.40 33.27
N SER A 384 -6.65 6.19 32.68
CA SER A 384 -5.78 5.03 32.95
C SER A 384 -4.30 5.24 32.66
N PHE A 385 -3.93 6.21 31.84
CA PHE A 385 -2.52 6.43 31.43
C PHE A 385 -1.59 6.92 32.57
N PHE A 386 -2.12 7.39 33.69
CA PHE A 386 -1.29 7.73 34.86
C PHE A 386 -0.64 6.53 35.58
N ARG A 387 -0.99 5.31 35.16
CA ARG A 387 -0.42 4.09 35.73
C ARG A 387 0.82 3.56 34.99
N LEU A 388 1.53 4.41 34.30
CA LEU A 388 2.76 4.07 33.59
C LEU A 388 3.92 3.72 34.54
N GLY A 389 3.72 2.79 35.45
CA GLY A 389 4.83 2.15 36.14
C GLY A 389 5.62 1.27 35.18
N MET A 390 6.96 1.36 35.20
CA MET A 390 7.88 0.57 34.37
C MET A 390 7.88 -0.92 34.69
N GLN A 391 6.81 -1.51 35.16
CA GLN A 391 6.82 -2.94 35.43
C GLN A 391 6.69 -3.71 34.11
N LYS A 392 7.78 -4.35 33.75
CA LYS A 392 7.80 -5.40 32.73
C LYS A 392 6.82 -6.47 33.18
N GLN A 393 5.70 -6.63 32.49
CA GLN A 393 4.78 -7.68 32.83
C GLN A 393 5.21 -8.99 32.19
N SER A 394 5.16 -10.03 32.99
CA SER A 394 5.61 -11.38 32.67
C SER A 394 4.55 -12.24 31.97
N THR A 395 3.42 -11.70 31.60
CA THR A 395 2.33 -12.46 30.96
C THR A 395 2.15 -12.04 29.52
N GLU A 396 2.26 -13.02 28.66
CA GLU A 396 2.26 -12.93 27.20
C GLU A 396 0.87 -12.84 26.58
N SER A 397 -0.14 -12.36 27.30
CA SER A 397 -1.46 -12.17 26.69
C SER A 397 -1.44 -10.98 25.72
N HIS A 398 -1.52 -11.27 24.46
CA HIS A 398 -1.57 -10.30 23.38
C HIS A 398 -2.68 -10.57 22.38
N CYS A 399 -3.13 -9.52 21.68
CA CYS A 399 -4.25 -9.60 20.74
C CYS A 399 -3.81 -9.89 19.32
N THR A 400 -2.53 -10.06 19.08
CA THR A 400 -1.94 -10.21 17.76
C THR A 400 -1.78 -11.67 17.41
N VAL A 401 -2.13 -12.04 16.18
CA VAL A 401 -1.79 -13.34 15.58
C VAL A 401 -0.37 -13.25 15.03
N THR A 402 0.54 -14.11 15.49
CA THR A 402 1.87 -14.25 14.88
C THR A 402 1.73 -15.04 13.59
N ILE A 403 2.24 -14.50 12.48
CA ILE A 403 2.15 -15.08 11.14
C ILE A 403 3.53 -15.54 10.71
N GLU A 404 3.68 -16.83 10.48
CA GLU A 404 4.88 -17.43 9.90
C GLU A 404 4.76 -17.49 8.38
N VAL A 405 5.70 -16.86 7.66
CA VAL A 405 5.75 -16.76 6.20
C VAL A 405 7.12 -17.13 5.64
#